data_14968800e16c0a67970e040255fcfd01
#
_entry.id   14968800e16c0a67970e040255fcfd01
#
_cell.length_a   1.000
_cell.length_b   1.000
_cell.length_c   1.000
_cell.angle_alpha   90.00
_cell.angle_beta   90.00
_cell.angle_gamma   90.00
#
_symmetry.space_group_name_H-M   'P 1'
#
loop_
_entity.id
_entity.type
_entity.pdbx_description
1 polymer ?
#
loop_
_entity_poly.entity_id
_entity_poly.type
_entity_poly.pdbx_seq_one_letter_code
_entity_poly.pdbx_strand_id
1 'polypeptide(L)'
;MPLDGYRTEGFIAEGLFTSQDEIDNSPEQLLGTVVRPGDIKYRDINGDGRIDNDDKAIISPYGTSPRIQYGIGANLRWKNWDLGVFFNGSAKRTIIAGNITAFGTNDYNVMQFVADRAWRLDNPDPNAEYPRLGLTPADNANNMETSTYWMRNGNFIRFKTLELGYSFKYGRVYLNGDNLA
;
A
#
# COMPACT_ATOMS: atom_id res chain seq x y z
N MET A 1 15.86 -24.14 5.73
CA MET A 1 15.96 -23.17 4.63
C MET A 1 15.25 -21.90 5.09
N PRO A 2 15.92 -20.76 5.25
CA PRO A 2 15.22 -19.54 5.59
C PRO A 2 14.23 -19.24 4.47
N LEU A 3 13.01 -18.83 4.84
CA LEU A 3 11.96 -18.46 3.87
C LEU A 3 12.22 -17.04 3.34
N ASP A 4 13.39 -16.81 2.74
CA ASP A 4 13.82 -15.48 2.29
C ASP A 4 12.98 -14.90 1.15
N GLY A 5 12.22 -15.74 0.43
CA GLY A 5 11.28 -15.31 -0.62
C GLY A 5 10.00 -14.63 -0.13
N TYR A 6 9.85 -14.39 1.18
CA TYR A 6 8.67 -13.76 1.78
C TYR A 6 8.95 -12.39 2.42
N ARG A 7 10.11 -11.82 2.14
CA ARG A 7 10.46 -10.46 2.58
C ARG A 7 10.20 -9.48 1.45
N THR A 8 9.99 -8.21 1.81
CA THR A 8 9.95 -7.14 0.83
C THR A 8 11.28 -6.40 0.88
N GLU A 9 11.95 -6.35 -0.25
CA GLU A 9 13.17 -5.58 -0.48
C GLU A 9 12.85 -4.32 -1.28
N GLY A 10 13.54 -3.23 -0.99
CA GLY A 10 13.34 -1.96 -1.65
C GLY A 10 14.11 -0.83 -0.99
N PHE A 11 13.85 0.39 -1.42
CA PHE A 11 14.51 1.59 -0.92
C PHE A 11 13.86 2.13 0.36
N ILE A 12 14.65 2.77 1.21
CA ILE A 12 14.16 3.51 2.36
C ILE A 12 13.91 4.95 1.92
N ALA A 13 12.66 5.37 1.87
CA ALA A 13 12.29 6.74 1.55
C ALA A 13 12.43 7.64 2.78
N GLU A 14 12.92 8.87 2.57
CA GLU A 14 13.09 9.91 3.60
C GLU A 14 12.09 11.07 3.43
N GLY A 15 11.22 11.00 2.43
CA GLY A 15 10.23 12.03 2.10
C GLY A 15 10.26 12.40 0.62
N LEU A 16 9.85 13.62 0.32
CA LEU A 16 9.90 14.19 -1.03
C LEU A 16 10.87 15.35 -1.08
N PHE A 17 11.60 15.49 -2.17
CA PHE A 17 12.40 16.68 -2.42
C PHE A 17 11.51 17.91 -2.55
N THR A 18 11.86 19.00 -1.86
CA THR A 18 11.11 20.24 -1.87
C THR A 18 11.66 21.29 -2.81
N SER A 19 12.97 21.23 -3.12
CA SER A 19 13.67 22.20 -3.95
C SER A 19 14.80 21.58 -4.74
N GLN A 20 15.28 22.31 -5.76
CA GLN A 20 16.46 21.91 -6.51
C GLN A 20 17.73 21.95 -5.64
N ASP A 21 17.84 22.95 -4.76
CA ASP A 21 18.99 23.07 -3.85
C ASP A 21 19.12 21.86 -2.92
N GLU A 22 17.99 21.28 -2.50
CA GLU A 22 18.00 20.04 -1.72
C GLU A 22 18.51 18.86 -2.54
N ILE A 23 18.11 18.76 -3.80
CA ILE A 23 18.59 17.70 -4.72
C ILE A 23 20.08 17.81 -4.92
N ASP A 24 20.57 19.02 -5.22
CA ASP A 24 21.98 19.29 -5.52
C ASP A 24 22.91 19.01 -4.32
N ASN A 25 22.38 19.05 -3.11
CA ASN A 25 23.09 18.75 -1.86
C ASN A 25 22.81 17.33 -1.31
N SER A 26 22.13 16.49 -2.05
CA SER A 26 21.79 15.11 -1.68
C SER A 26 22.57 14.10 -2.53
N PRO A 27 22.69 12.83 -2.11
CA PRO A 27 23.21 11.76 -2.96
C PRO A 27 22.52 11.69 -4.31
N GLU A 28 23.27 11.47 -5.38
CA GLU A 28 22.73 11.39 -6.74
C GLU A 28 21.88 10.13 -6.92
N GLN A 29 20.61 10.28 -7.27
CA GLN A 29 19.71 9.14 -7.50
C GLN A 29 19.77 8.65 -8.95
N LEU A 30 20.30 7.43 -9.16
CA LEU A 30 20.54 6.81 -10.47
C LEU A 30 19.43 5.80 -10.85
N LEU A 31 18.17 6.16 -10.59
CA LEU A 31 17.01 5.27 -10.73
C LEU A 31 16.20 5.51 -12.04
N GLY A 32 16.92 5.83 -13.10
CA GLY A 32 16.38 5.85 -14.47
C GLY A 32 15.66 7.14 -14.89
N THR A 33 15.70 8.19 -14.08
CA THR A 33 15.19 9.53 -14.46
C THR A 33 15.97 10.64 -13.80
N VAL A 34 15.89 11.83 -14.36
CA VAL A 34 16.42 13.04 -13.72
C VAL A 34 15.49 13.44 -12.61
N VAL A 35 16.00 13.45 -11.38
CA VAL A 35 15.24 13.81 -10.18
C VAL A 35 14.86 15.29 -10.19
N ARG A 36 13.66 15.58 -9.73
CA ARG A 36 13.09 16.94 -9.67
C ARG A 36 12.40 17.16 -8.32
N PRO A 37 12.16 18.40 -7.91
CA PRO A 37 11.33 18.67 -6.73
C PRO A 37 9.98 17.94 -6.81
N GLY A 38 9.58 17.33 -5.71
CA GLY A 38 8.41 16.45 -5.61
C GLY A 38 8.68 14.98 -5.89
N ASP A 39 9.89 14.59 -6.28
CA ASP A 39 10.28 13.19 -6.37
C ASP A 39 10.64 12.62 -4.99
N ILE A 40 10.53 11.29 -4.86
CA ILE A 40 10.87 10.59 -3.62
C ILE A 40 12.37 10.64 -3.41
N LYS A 41 12.77 11.06 -2.21
CA LYS A 41 14.14 11.05 -1.72
C LYS A 41 14.43 9.72 -1.03
N TYR A 42 15.49 9.05 -1.46
CA TYR A 42 15.91 7.79 -0.89
C TYR A 42 17.19 7.93 -0.07
N ARG A 43 17.36 7.01 0.88
CA ARG A 43 18.52 6.94 1.74
C ARG A 43 19.67 6.23 1.04
N ASP A 44 20.83 6.84 1.06
CA ASP A 44 22.11 6.21 0.78
C ASP A 44 22.49 5.31 1.97
N ILE A 45 22.48 4.00 1.75
CA ILE A 45 22.72 3.02 2.82
C ILE A 45 24.19 2.68 2.91
N ASN A 46 24.88 2.59 1.77
CA ASN A 46 26.28 2.23 1.71
C ASN A 46 27.23 3.43 1.90
N GLY A 47 26.73 4.67 1.78
CA GLY A 47 27.47 5.91 2.02
C GLY A 47 28.41 6.29 0.88
N ASP A 48 28.13 5.85 -0.35
CA ASP A 48 28.97 6.13 -1.51
C ASP A 48 28.60 7.43 -2.26
N GLY A 49 27.55 8.12 -1.81
CA GLY A 49 27.06 9.38 -2.39
C GLY A 49 26.16 9.18 -3.61
N ARG A 50 25.69 7.96 -3.86
CA ARG A 50 24.78 7.61 -4.94
C ARG A 50 23.66 6.75 -4.42
N ILE A 51 22.53 6.78 -5.11
CA ILE A 51 21.38 5.88 -4.83
C ILE A 51 21.20 4.98 -6.04
N ASP A 52 21.49 3.71 -5.86
CA ASP A 52 21.33 2.69 -6.89
C ASP A 52 20.87 1.35 -6.27
N ASN A 53 21.03 0.24 -7.00
CA ASN A 53 20.55 -1.07 -6.52
C ASN A 53 21.27 -1.57 -5.26
N ASP A 54 22.45 -1.05 -4.93
CA ASP A 54 23.21 -1.45 -3.74
C ASP A 54 22.65 -0.82 -2.46
N ASP A 55 21.72 0.18 -2.59
CA ASP A 55 20.99 0.80 -1.49
C ASP A 55 19.66 0.11 -1.17
N LYS A 56 19.37 -1.01 -1.81
CA LYS A 56 18.18 -1.79 -1.45
C LYS A 56 18.39 -2.54 -0.15
N ALA A 57 17.39 -2.46 0.71
CA ALA A 57 17.36 -3.14 2.00
C ALA A 57 16.06 -3.94 2.18
N ILE A 58 16.04 -4.81 3.18
CA ILE A 58 14.80 -5.46 3.60
C ILE A 58 13.94 -4.43 4.33
N ILE A 59 12.97 -3.84 3.62
CA ILE A 59 12.06 -2.83 4.16
C ILE A 59 10.88 -3.42 4.93
N SER A 60 10.57 -4.72 4.71
CA SER A 60 9.61 -5.44 5.52
C SER A 60 10.00 -6.91 5.68
N PRO A 61 9.83 -7.48 6.89
CA PRO A 61 9.99 -8.91 7.10
C PRO A 61 8.87 -9.75 6.48
N TYR A 62 7.85 -9.09 5.89
CA TYR A 62 6.68 -9.73 5.30
C TYR A 62 6.59 -9.37 3.82
N GLY A 63 6.16 -10.35 3.00
CA GLY A 63 5.83 -10.13 1.59
C GLY A 63 4.37 -9.74 1.38
N THR A 64 3.97 -9.71 0.11
CA THR A 64 2.57 -9.43 -0.29
C THR A 64 1.61 -10.56 0.05
N SER A 65 2.10 -11.79 0.18
CA SER A 65 1.32 -12.93 0.63
C SER A 65 1.25 -12.97 2.16
N PRO A 66 0.06 -13.05 2.77
CA PRO A 66 -0.06 -13.10 4.22
C PRO A 66 0.53 -14.41 4.78
N ARG A 67 1.30 -14.31 5.86
CA ARG A 67 1.81 -15.48 6.58
C ARG A 67 0.77 -16.14 7.47
N ILE A 68 -0.23 -15.36 7.88
CA ILE A 68 -1.31 -15.83 8.76
C ILE A 68 -2.63 -15.46 8.09
N GLN A 69 -3.48 -16.47 7.91
CA GLN A 69 -4.89 -16.30 7.57
C GLN A 69 -5.72 -16.92 8.67
N TYR A 70 -6.76 -16.26 9.09
CA TYR A 70 -7.60 -16.71 10.17
C TYR A 70 -9.07 -16.45 9.89
N GLY A 71 -9.91 -17.28 10.49
CA GLY A 71 -11.35 -17.11 10.49
C GLY A 71 -11.90 -17.53 11.84
N ILE A 72 -12.87 -16.79 12.33
CA ILE A 72 -13.62 -17.10 13.55
C ILE A 72 -15.09 -16.93 13.29
N GLY A 73 -15.89 -17.90 13.69
CA GLY A 73 -17.33 -17.87 13.55
C GLY A 73 -18.03 -18.37 14.78
N ALA A 74 -19.26 -17.94 14.95
CA ALA A 74 -20.15 -18.44 15.98
C ALA A 74 -21.55 -18.65 15.40
N ASN A 75 -22.17 -19.77 15.81
CA ASN A 75 -23.57 -20.05 15.52
C ASN A 75 -24.30 -20.18 16.85
N LEU A 76 -25.31 -19.36 17.04
CA LEU A 76 -26.12 -19.32 18.23
C LEU A 76 -27.56 -19.72 17.87
N ARG A 77 -28.17 -20.55 18.68
CA ARG A 77 -29.60 -20.89 18.55
C ARG A 77 -30.30 -20.70 19.89
N TRP A 78 -31.38 -19.96 19.85
CA TRP A 78 -32.20 -19.73 21.01
C TRP A 78 -33.67 -19.80 20.63
N LYS A 79 -34.36 -20.84 21.13
CA LYS A 79 -35.74 -21.15 20.73
C LYS A 79 -35.86 -21.28 19.21
N ASN A 80 -36.59 -20.36 18.61
CA ASN A 80 -36.85 -20.31 17.17
C ASN A 80 -35.87 -19.42 16.40
N TRP A 81 -34.97 -18.72 17.09
CA TRP A 81 -33.97 -17.84 16.50
C TRP A 81 -32.66 -18.56 16.30
N ASP A 82 -32.04 -18.28 15.20
CA ASP A 82 -30.65 -18.67 14.91
C ASP A 82 -29.86 -17.46 14.38
N LEU A 83 -28.66 -17.35 14.87
CA LEU A 83 -27.69 -16.30 14.49
C LEU A 83 -26.38 -16.94 14.11
N GLY A 84 -25.92 -16.68 12.90
CA GLY A 84 -24.59 -17.03 12.42
C GLY A 84 -23.76 -15.78 12.18
N VAL A 85 -22.53 -15.77 12.69
CA VAL A 85 -21.57 -14.71 12.42
C VAL A 85 -20.24 -15.31 12.01
N PHE A 86 -19.56 -14.67 11.05
CA PHE A 86 -18.24 -15.10 10.63
C PHE A 86 -17.35 -13.91 10.31
N PHE A 87 -16.15 -13.93 10.89
CA PHE A 87 -15.07 -13.00 10.63
C PHE A 87 -13.91 -13.71 9.98
N ASN A 88 -13.26 -13.07 9.03
CA ASN A 88 -11.99 -13.53 8.50
C ASN A 88 -10.98 -12.39 8.44
N GLY A 89 -9.71 -12.76 8.38
CA GLY A 89 -8.66 -11.77 8.29
C GLY A 89 -7.32 -12.35 7.89
N SER A 90 -6.38 -11.47 7.72
CA SER A 90 -4.99 -11.83 7.51
C SER A 90 -4.04 -10.97 8.32
N ALA A 91 -2.88 -11.54 8.64
CA ALA A 91 -1.83 -10.86 9.38
C ALA A 91 -0.45 -11.19 8.79
N LYS A 92 0.53 -10.37 9.16
CA LYS A 92 1.92 -10.47 8.67
C LYS A 92 1.99 -10.38 7.14
N ARG A 93 1.41 -9.31 6.63
CA ARG A 93 1.35 -8.98 5.21
C ARG A 93 1.75 -7.53 4.98
N THR A 94 2.54 -7.30 3.93
CA THR A 94 2.87 -5.96 3.42
C THR A 94 2.19 -5.76 2.07
N ILE A 95 1.65 -4.57 1.84
CA ILE A 95 1.13 -4.14 0.54
C ILE A 95 2.03 -3.02 0.03
N ILE A 96 2.44 -3.10 -1.24
CA ILE A 96 3.11 -2.03 -1.95
C ILE A 96 2.07 -1.33 -2.82
N ALA A 97 1.75 -0.09 -2.50
CA ALA A 97 0.67 0.68 -3.13
C ALA A 97 1.09 1.42 -4.41
N GLY A 98 2.36 1.38 -4.79
CA GLY A 98 2.92 2.17 -5.88
C GLY A 98 2.26 1.96 -7.25
N ASN A 99 1.74 0.77 -7.52
CA ASN A 99 1.08 0.46 -8.80
C ASN A 99 -0.37 0.98 -8.89
N ILE A 100 -0.94 1.49 -7.79
CA ILE A 100 -2.31 2.04 -7.78
C ILE A 100 -2.33 3.43 -8.40
N THR A 101 -1.22 4.10 -8.37
CA THR A 101 -1.05 5.43 -8.91
C THR A 101 -0.58 5.33 -10.34
N ALA A 102 -1.52 5.25 -11.27
CA ALA A 102 -1.20 5.57 -12.65
C ALA A 102 -0.81 7.05 -12.71
N PHE A 103 0.48 7.33 -12.55
CA PHE A 103 1.05 8.66 -12.72
C PHE A 103 1.06 9.03 -14.20
N GLY A 104 -0.12 9.24 -14.81
CA GLY A 104 -0.18 9.66 -16.18
C GLY A 104 0.81 8.89 -17.08
N THR A 105 0.60 7.60 -17.27
CA THR A 105 1.36 6.85 -18.25
C THR A 105 0.67 6.97 -19.60
N ASN A 106 1.28 7.71 -20.50
CA ASN A 106 0.95 7.85 -21.93
C ASN A 106 -0.52 8.15 -22.28
N ASP A 107 -1.51 7.41 -21.80
CA ASP A 107 -2.92 7.56 -22.13
C ASP A 107 -3.83 7.36 -20.91
N TYR A 108 -3.28 7.24 -19.71
CA TYR A 108 -4.07 7.00 -18.51
C TYR A 108 -4.29 8.28 -17.71
N ASN A 109 -5.54 8.51 -17.37
CA ASN A 109 -5.93 9.59 -16.47
C ASN A 109 -5.53 9.25 -15.04
N VAL A 110 -5.13 10.27 -14.30
CA VAL A 110 -4.90 10.19 -12.85
C VAL A 110 -6.25 10.24 -12.13
N MET A 111 -6.42 9.42 -11.11
CA MET A 111 -7.62 9.49 -10.27
C MET A 111 -7.65 10.80 -9.50
N GLN A 112 -8.83 11.40 -9.35
CA GLN A 112 -9.01 12.71 -8.73
C GLN A 112 -8.36 12.80 -7.35
N PHE A 113 -8.57 11.79 -6.50
CA PHE A 113 -7.99 11.80 -5.14
C PHE A 113 -6.45 11.74 -5.12
N VAL A 114 -5.82 11.20 -6.17
CA VAL A 114 -4.35 11.22 -6.32
C VAL A 114 -3.91 12.63 -6.71
N ALA A 115 -4.58 13.24 -7.70
CA ALA A 115 -4.27 14.60 -8.14
C ALA A 115 -4.42 15.63 -7.02
N ASP A 116 -5.44 15.48 -6.18
CA ASP A 116 -5.72 16.40 -5.07
C ASP A 116 -4.69 16.31 -3.93
N ARG A 117 -3.98 15.17 -3.82
CA ARG A 117 -3.03 14.87 -2.73
C ARG A 117 -1.58 14.73 -3.20
N ALA A 118 -1.34 14.91 -4.50
CA ALA A 118 -0.01 14.86 -5.06
C ALA A 118 0.77 16.14 -4.73
N TRP A 119 2.08 16.00 -4.61
CA TRP A 119 2.98 17.13 -4.49
C TRP A 119 2.81 18.09 -5.68
N ARG A 120 2.84 19.39 -5.41
CA ARG A 120 2.66 20.43 -6.42
C ARG A 120 3.67 21.54 -6.20
N LEU A 121 4.15 22.11 -7.30
CA LEU A 121 5.11 23.21 -7.26
C LEU A 121 4.56 24.50 -6.64
N ASP A 122 3.25 24.74 -6.78
CA ASP A 122 2.54 25.89 -6.18
C ASP A 122 2.25 25.72 -4.68
N ASN A 123 2.37 24.48 -4.18
CA ASN A 123 2.23 24.14 -2.77
C ASN A 123 3.17 22.96 -2.43
N PRO A 124 4.47 23.20 -2.26
CA PRO A 124 5.46 22.16 -2.03
C PRO A 124 5.36 21.58 -0.62
N ASP A 125 4.57 20.54 -0.45
CA ASP A 125 4.42 19.80 0.80
C ASP A 125 5.36 18.59 0.81
N PRO A 126 6.38 18.53 1.70
CA PRO A 126 7.28 17.39 1.81
C PRO A 126 6.58 16.11 2.30
N ASN A 127 5.38 16.25 2.88
CA ASN A 127 4.58 15.15 3.39
C ASN A 127 3.38 14.82 2.50
N ALA A 128 3.35 15.30 1.26
CA ALA A 128 2.28 14.96 0.32
C ALA A 128 2.13 13.43 0.22
N GLU A 129 0.88 12.96 0.12
CA GLU A 129 0.59 11.52 0.09
C GLU A 129 1.10 10.84 -1.19
N TYR A 130 1.24 11.61 -2.26
CA TYR A 130 1.77 11.16 -3.55
C TYR A 130 2.86 12.11 -4.04
N PRO A 131 3.90 11.59 -4.70
CA PRO A 131 4.93 12.42 -5.30
C PRO A 131 4.37 13.26 -6.46
N ARG A 132 5.19 14.12 -7.05
CA ARG A 132 4.80 14.87 -8.23
C ARG A 132 4.26 13.96 -9.32
N LEU A 133 3.30 14.44 -10.07
CA LEU A 133 2.78 13.74 -11.24
C LEU A 133 3.71 13.96 -12.44
N GLY A 134 3.89 12.91 -13.24
CA GLY A 134 4.64 12.95 -14.50
C GLY A 134 3.81 12.44 -15.66
N LEU A 135 4.20 12.81 -16.87
CA LEU A 135 3.46 12.47 -18.10
C LEU A 135 3.75 11.06 -18.61
N THR A 136 4.93 10.54 -18.31
CA THR A 136 5.38 9.22 -18.82
C THR A 136 5.95 8.37 -17.69
N PRO A 137 6.00 7.02 -17.85
CA PRO A 137 6.70 6.16 -16.91
C PRO A 137 8.17 6.54 -16.73
N ALA A 138 8.84 6.99 -17.79
CA ALA A 138 10.22 7.43 -17.74
C ALA A 138 10.41 8.69 -16.86
N ASP A 139 9.42 9.60 -16.86
CA ASP A 139 9.45 10.78 -16.00
C ASP A 139 9.28 10.43 -14.49
N ASN A 140 8.77 9.25 -14.21
CA ASN A 140 8.44 8.79 -12.86
C ASN A 140 9.24 7.56 -12.41
N ALA A 141 10.25 7.14 -13.14
CA ALA A 141 10.99 5.91 -12.83
C ALA A 141 11.46 5.89 -11.36
N ASN A 142 12.03 6.99 -10.88
CA ASN A 142 12.42 7.15 -9.48
C ASN A 142 11.26 6.93 -8.50
N ASN A 143 10.08 7.46 -8.81
CA ASN A 143 8.91 7.39 -7.93
C ASN A 143 8.21 6.04 -7.97
N MET A 144 8.48 5.21 -8.96
CA MET A 144 7.87 3.89 -9.13
C MET A 144 8.64 2.77 -8.43
N GLU A 145 9.82 3.07 -7.90
CA GLU A 145 10.63 2.08 -7.20
C GLU A 145 9.93 1.56 -5.94
N THR A 146 10.13 0.26 -5.68
CA THR A 146 9.64 -0.36 -4.44
C THR A 146 10.34 0.27 -3.25
N SER A 147 9.55 0.88 -2.37
CA SER A 147 10.11 1.63 -1.24
C SER A 147 9.17 1.67 -0.03
N THR A 148 9.71 2.14 1.09
CA THR A 148 8.91 2.39 2.29
C THR A 148 7.82 3.45 2.08
N TYR A 149 7.98 4.34 1.09
CA TYR A 149 6.98 5.33 0.73
C TYR A 149 5.65 4.69 0.31
N TRP A 150 5.72 3.63 -0.47
CA TRP A 150 4.57 2.88 -0.99
C TRP A 150 4.11 1.75 -0.08
N MET A 151 4.88 1.46 0.96
CA MET A 151 4.60 0.35 1.86
C MET A 151 3.40 0.66 2.75
N ARG A 152 2.47 -0.26 2.81
CA ARG A 152 1.27 -0.20 3.68
C ARG A 152 1.14 -1.51 4.45
N ASN A 153 0.55 -1.41 5.64
CA ASN A 153 0.18 -2.57 6.43
C ASN A 153 -1.00 -3.27 5.77
N GLY A 154 -0.81 -4.52 5.36
CA GLY A 154 -1.83 -5.34 4.71
C GLY A 154 -2.65 -6.19 5.68
N ASN A 155 -2.49 -6.04 6.99
CA ASN A 155 -3.30 -6.75 7.97
C ASN A 155 -4.73 -6.24 7.95
N PHE A 156 -5.68 -7.15 8.05
CA PHE A 156 -7.09 -6.78 8.18
C PHE A 156 -7.88 -7.84 8.94
N ILE A 157 -9.00 -7.43 9.48
CA ILE A 157 -10.11 -8.27 9.92
C ILE A 157 -11.38 -7.76 9.23
N ARG A 158 -12.18 -8.68 8.75
CA ARG A 158 -13.42 -8.36 8.02
C ARG A 158 -14.58 -9.12 8.65
N PHE A 159 -15.68 -8.43 8.85
CA PHE A 159 -16.97 -9.04 9.15
C PHE A 159 -17.55 -9.62 7.87
N LYS A 160 -17.30 -10.92 7.67
CA LYS A 160 -17.54 -11.59 6.39
C LYS A 160 -19.01 -11.93 6.19
N THR A 161 -19.66 -12.52 7.20
CA THR A 161 -21.02 -13.00 7.06
C THR A 161 -21.82 -12.79 8.35
N LEU A 162 -23.04 -12.33 8.18
CA LEU A 162 -24.09 -12.30 9.21
C LEU A 162 -25.32 -13.02 8.66
N GLU A 163 -25.86 -13.96 9.40
CA GLU A 163 -27.15 -14.57 9.11
C GLU A 163 -28.02 -14.53 10.37
N LEU A 164 -29.25 -14.04 10.28
CA LEU A 164 -30.25 -14.06 11.32
C LEU A 164 -31.47 -14.77 10.79
N GLY A 165 -31.84 -15.87 11.41
CA GLY A 165 -32.99 -16.69 11.04
C GLY A 165 -34.04 -16.80 12.12
N TYR A 166 -35.27 -16.98 11.70
CA TYR A 166 -36.40 -17.31 12.57
C TYR A 166 -37.19 -18.45 11.96
N SER A 167 -37.34 -19.53 12.74
CA SER A 167 -38.07 -20.74 12.35
C SER A 167 -39.45 -20.76 12.98
N PHE A 168 -40.49 -21.07 12.20
CA PHE A 168 -41.86 -21.26 12.65
C PHE A 168 -42.41 -22.60 12.15
N LYS A 169 -43.60 -22.95 12.54
CA LYS A 169 -44.17 -24.30 12.30
C LYS A 169 -44.14 -24.75 10.83
N TYR A 170 -44.23 -23.81 9.88
CA TYR A 170 -44.35 -24.11 8.46
C TYR A 170 -43.19 -23.65 7.62
N GLY A 171 -42.14 -23.05 8.23
CA GLY A 171 -41.01 -22.56 7.47
C GLY A 171 -40.00 -21.78 8.30
N ARG A 172 -38.99 -21.24 7.61
CA ARG A 172 -37.96 -20.37 8.18
C ARG A 172 -37.82 -19.13 7.31
N VAL A 173 -37.75 -17.97 7.91
CA VAL A 173 -37.34 -16.72 7.28
C VAL A 173 -35.97 -16.35 7.78
N TYR A 174 -35.13 -15.73 6.93
CA TYR A 174 -33.80 -15.30 7.31
C TYR A 174 -33.38 -14.04 6.56
N LEU A 175 -32.47 -13.33 7.17
CA LEU A 175 -31.73 -12.23 6.58
C LEU A 175 -30.24 -12.63 6.56
N ASN A 176 -29.57 -12.41 5.46
CA ASN A 176 -28.13 -12.58 5.39
C ASN A 176 -27.46 -11.34 4.80
N GLY A 177 -26.25 -11.10 5.24
CA GLY A 177 -25.38 -10.06 4.70
C GLY A 177 -23.95 -10.59 4.58
N ASP A 178 -23.30 -10.26 3.46
CA ASP A 178 -21.91 -10.60 3.18
C ASP A 178 -21.06 -9.35 3.01
N ASN A 179 -19.78 -9.43 3.45
CA ASN A 179 -18.81 -8.33 3.35
C ASN A 179 -19.31 -7.03 4.00
N LEU A 180 -19.74 -7.10 5.23
CA LEU A 180 -20.40 -6.00 5.94
C LEU A 180 -19.42 -4.94 6.45
N ALA A 181 -18.12 -5.29 6.66
CA ALA A 181 -17.04 -4.39 7.03
C ALA A 181 -15.67 -5.03 6.75
#